data_4314175393c90ef4aa19742b7fa6564d
#
_entry.id   4314175393c90ef4aa19742b7fa6564d
#
_cell.length_a   1.000
_cell.length_b   1.000
_cell.length_c   1.000
_cell.angle_alpha   90.00
_cell.angle_beta   90.00
_cell.angle_gamma   90.00
#
_symmetry.space_group_name_H-M   'P 1'
#
loop_
_entity.id
_entity.type
_entity.pdbx_description
1 polymer ?
#
loop_
_entity_poly.entity_id
_entity_poly.type
_entity_poly.pdbx_seq_one_letter_code
_entity_poly.pdbx_strand_id
1 'polypeptide(L)'
;MRGAAATFSGIVLLAAACQRAAPPAPDAVARLGDADVRYAELERYVARSVGGDSGGGGGLGSDVLSELFDQFLDERLLARLAADRGLVPAAGAAADPRRAVDALLAGAPRREPGAAEVALYYRQNAAEFARPERVTLRQILTGDRRTAERVRREIVAGTPFEAVARRLSGGPRADSGGYQGELSRADLPPSFADLIFALRPGEVSAIVPADYGFHLFQVVDHRQAEVVPLAAARGEILARLRQRRADEILRSLVREARGRYTVKVYERNLPFGYAGSYNETHAKKTP
;
A
#
# COMPACT_ATOMS: atom_id res chain seq x y z
N MET A 1 69.31 43.24 46.69
CA MET A 1 69.37 41.75 46.66
C MET A 1 68.22 41.28 45.82
N ARG A 2 68.49 40.65 44.63
CA ARG A 2 67.58 40.31 43.59
C ARG A 2 67.13 38.86 43.83
N GLY A 3 65.78 38.63 43.98
CA GLY A 3 65.18 37.31 44.05
C GLY A 3 64.54 36.97 42.70
N ALA A 4 65.06 35.91 42.05
CA ALA A 4 64.55 35.38 40.78
C ALA A 4 63.36 34.50 41.04
N ALA A 5 62.20 34.79 40.35
CA ALA A 5 61.02 33.94 40.32
C ALA A 5 61.16 32.98 39.14
N ALA A 6 61.21 31.71 39.42
CA ALA A 6 61.19 30.64 38.42
C ALA A 6 59.73 30.28 38.07
N THR A 7 59.32 30.53 36.82
CA THR A 7 58.04 30.12 36.27
C THR A 7 58.11 28.66 35.75
N PHE A 8 57.44 27.77 36.43
CA PHE A 8 57.23 26.37 35.98
C PHE A 8 56.09 26.31 34.93
N SER A 9 56.46 26.12 33.66
CA SER A 9 55.55 25.94 32.58
C SER A 9 55.12 24.43 32.50
N GLY A 10 54.01 24.13 33.07
CA GLY A 10 53.44 22.74 33.00
C GLY A 10 52.90 22.48 31.65
N ILE A 11 53.52 21.60 30.85
CA ILE A 11 53.01 21.06 29.62
C ILE A 11 51.95 19.98 29.98
N VAL A 12 50.65 20.32 29.78
CA VAL A 12 49.57 19.34 29.87
C VAL A 12 49.56 18.57 28.55
N LEU A 13 50.12 17.37 28.55
CA LEU A 13 49.90 16.38 27.47
C LEU A 13 48.46 15.91 27.52
N LEU A 14 47.60 16.41 26.62
CA LEU A 14 46.32 15.80 26.31
C LEU A 14 46.60 14.48 25.58
N ALA A 15 46.60 13.38 26.32
CA ALA A 15 46.52 12.04 25.75
C ALA A 15 45.15 11.85 25.13
N ALA A 16 45.04 12.03 23.80
CA ALA A 16 43.88 11.60 23.02
C ALA A 16 43.82 10.06 23.08
N ALA A 17 43.16 9.52 24.09
CA ALA A 17 42.81 8.12 24.13
C ALA A 17 41.89 7.81 22.97
N CYS A 18 42.40 7.20 21.90
CA CYS A 18 41.58 6.51 20.92
C CYS A 18 40.78 5.43 21.65
N GLN A 19 39.56 5.75 22.06
CA GLN A 19 38.62 4.76 22.58
C GLN A 19 38.30 3.81 21.43
N ARG A 20 38.99 2.66 21.41
CA ARG A 20 38.60 1.56 20.54
C ARG A 20 37.17 1.19 20.89
N ALA A 21 36.27 1.28 19.89
CA ALA A 21 34.89 0.85 20.08
C ALA A 21 34.87 -0.57 20.65
N ALA A 22 34.08 -0.80 21.68
CA ALA A 22 33.94 -2.10 22.29
C ALA A 22 33.52 -3.14 21.22
N PRO A 23 33.97 -4.41 21.31
CA PRO A 23 33.54 -5.44 20.38
C PRO A 23 32.02 -5.57 20.41
N PRO A 24 31.36 -5.90 19.28
CA PRO A 24 29.93 -6.08 19.26
C PRO A 24 29.49 -7.25 20.13
N ALA A 25 28.29 -7.17 20.68
CA ALA A 25 27.67 -8.29 21.38
C ALA A 25 27.58 -9.52 20.44
N PRO A 26 27.74 -10.75 20.95
CA PRO A 26 27.75 -11.96 20.12
C PRO A 26 26.47 -12.14 19.27
N ASP A 27 25.33 -11.67 19.78
CA ASP A 27 24.00 -11.72 19.17
C ASP A 27 23.60 -10.41 18.47
N ALA A 28 24.53 -9.47 18.30
CA ALA A 28 24.26 -8.23 17.59
C ALA A 28 24.08 -8.48 16.10
N VAL A 29 22.96 -8.03 15.53
CA VAL A 29 22.64 -8.08 14.09
C VAL A 29 23.01 -6.78 13.39
N ALA A 30 23.08 -5.67 14.13
CA ALA A 30 23.58 -4.39 13.64
C ALA A 30 24.17 -3.55 14.79
N ARG A 31 24.90 -2.49 14.40
CA ARG A 31 25.31 -1.42 15.31
C ARG A 31 24.91 -0.08 14.75
N LEU A 32 24.21 0.72 15.53
CA LEU A 32 23.77 2.08 15.21
C LEU A 32 24.60 3.09 16.02
N GLY A 33 25.62 3.64 15.40
CA GLY A 33 26.63 4.43 16.11
C GLY A 33 27.37 3.59 17.15
N ASP A 34 27.07 3.79 18.42
CA ASP A 34 27.67 3.09 19.59
C ASP A 34 26.78 1.99 20.19
N ALA A 35 25.51 1.88 19.78
CA ALA A 35 24.53 0.96 20.31
C ALA A 35 24.40 -0.31 19.46
N ASP A 36 24.49 -1.47 20.09
CA ASP A 36 24.23 -2.75 19.43
C ASP A 36 22.73 -3.03 19.37
N VAL A 37 22.28 -3.55 18.23
CA VAL A 37 20.92 -4.04 17.97
C VAL A 37 20.98 -5.56 17.96
N ARG A 38 20.17 -6.18 18.81
CA ARG A 38 20.21 -7.64 19.02
C ARG A 38 19.20 -8.38 18.15
N TYR A 39 19.50 -9.62 17.82
CA TYR A 39 18.62 -10.49 17.06
C TYR A 39 17.21 -10.61 17.66
N ALA A 40 17.09 -10.76 18.97
CA ALA A 40 15.80 -10.85 19.66
C ALA A 40 14.90 -9.60 19.48
N GLU A 41 15.47 -8.44 19.14
CA GLU A 41 14.71 -7.23 18.84
C GLU A 41 14.14 -7.27 17.42
N LEU A 42 14.93 -7.73 16.46
CA LEU A 42 14.52 -7.98 15.10
C LEU A 42 13.41 -9.05 15.05
N GLU A 43 13.60 -10.17 15.74
CA GLU A 43 12.61 -11.25 15.80
C GLU A 43 11.24 -10.76 16.29
N ARG A 44 11.23 -9.97 17.36
CA ARG A 44 10.00 -9.34 17.86
C ARG A 44 9.39 -8.35 16.87
N TYR A 45 10.21 -7.62 16.10
CA TYR A 45 9.73 -6.72 15.08
C TYR A 45 9.07 -7.48 13.93
N VAL A 46 9.72 -8.51 13.41
CA VAL A 46 9.20 -9.37 12.33
C VAL A 46 7.89 -10.03 12.76
N ALA A 47 7.84 -10.63 13.96
CA ALA A 47 6.63 -11.27 14.48
C ALA A 47 5.43 -10.30 14.52
N ARG A 48 5.64 -9.05 14.92
CA ARG A 48 4.58 -8.03 14.93
C ARG A 48 4.18 -7.56 13.53
N SER A 49 5.10 -7.56 12.57
CA SER A 49 4.85 -7.05 11.21
C SER A 49 4.08 -8.05 10.34
N VAL A 50 4.25 -9.36 10.62
CA VAL A 50 3.65 -10.43 9.79
C VAL A 50 2.32 -10.95 10.39
N GLY A 51 1.89 -10.42 11.54
CA GLY A 51 0.64 -10.86 12.20
C GLY A 51 0.77 -12.23 12.88
N GLY A 52 1.25 -12.23 14.02
CA GLY A 52 1.38 -13.11 15.17
C GLY A 52 1.15 -14.63 15.19
N ASP A 53 0.77 -15.29 14.09
CA ASP A 53 0.42 -16.72 14.13
C ASP A 53 1.34 -17.62 13.26
N SER A 54 2.30 -17.03 12.58
CA SER A 54 3.33 -17.77 11.84
C SER A 54 4.60 -17.79 12.68
N GLY A 55 4.84 -18.90 13.37
CA GLY A 55 6.05 -19.10 14.16
C GLY A 55 7.30 -18.64 13.42
N GLY A 56 7.96 -17.64 13.97
CA GLY A 56 9.19 -16.96 13.56
C GLY A 56 9.62 -17.16 12.10
N GLY A 57 9.42 -16.20 11.23
CA GLY A 57 10.15 -15.99 9.93
C GLY A 57 10.34 -17.15 8.94
N GLY A 58 10.01 -18.37 9.31
CA GLY A 58 10.39 -19.60 8.60
C GLY A 58 9.71 -19.84 7.23
N GLY A 59 8.83 -18.93 6.79
CA GLY A 59 8.18 -19.02 5.46
C GLY A 59 8.42 -17.80 4.57
N LEU A 60 9.13 -16.78 5.06
CA LEU A 60 9.41 -15.57 4.28
C LEU A 60 10.73 -15.71 3.51
N GLY A 61 10.73 -15.27 2.24
CA GLY A 61 11.95 -15.20 1.44
C GLY A 61 12.98 -14.20 2.01
N SER A 62 14.26 -14.40 1.73
CA SER A 62 15.35 -13.54 2.18
C SER A 62 15.18 -12.08 1.75
N ASP A 63 14.57 -11.84 0.60
CA ASP A 63 14.29 -10.49 0.10
C ASP A 63 13.29 -9.74 1.00
N VAL A 64 12.20 -10.41 1.40
CA VAL A 64 11.20 -9.85 2.31
C VAL A 64 11.79 -9.61 3.70
N LEU A 65 12.60 -10.55 4.19
CA LEU A 65 13.29 -10.39 5.48
C LEU A 65 14.32 -9.26 5.45
N SER A 66 15.02 -9.04 4.33
CA SER A 66 15.94 -7.92 4.14
C SER A 66 15.21 -6.58 4.16
N GLU A 67 14.05 -6.48 3.50
CA GLU A 67 13.21 -5.28 3.52
C GLU A 67 12.66 -4.98 4.92
N LEU A 68 12.18 -5.99 5.62
CA LEU A 68 11.72 -5.85 7.01
C LEU A 68 12.86 -5.43 7.95
N PHE A 69 14.06 -5.94 7.72
CA PHE A 69 15.24 -5.55 8.49
C PHE A 69 15.66 -4.10 8.23
N ASP A 70 15.63 -3.65 6.97
CA ASP A 70 15.85 -2.24 6.62
C ASP A 70 14.83 -1.32 7.30
N GLN A 71 13.54 -1.68 7.25
CA GLN A 71 12.48 -0.92 7.93
C GLN A 71 12.68 -0.88 9.45
N PHE A 72 13.09 -1.99 10.04
CA PHE A 72 13.41 -2.07 11.46
C PHE A 72 14.59 -1.15 11.83
N LEU A 73 15.66 -1.11 11.04
CA LEU A 73 16.78 -0.22 11.25
C LEU A 73 16.39 1.25 11.07
N ASP A 74 15.59 1.56 10.04
CA ASP A 74 15.05 2.91 9.84
C ASP A 74 14.22 3.40 11.03
N GLU A 75 13.34 2.54 11.59
CA GLU A 75 12.54 2.87 12.78
C GLU A 75 13.46 3.21 13.97
N ARG A 76 14.55 2.46 14.16
CA ARG A 76 15.54 2.70 15.21
C ARG A 76 16.32 4.01 15.01
N LEU A 77 16.71 4.29 13.78
CA LEU A 77 17.39 5.54 13.43
C LEU A 77 16.49 6.75 13.65
N LEU A 78 15.22 6.65 13.27
CA LEU A 78 14.21 7.70 13.50
C LEU A 78 13.97 7.90 15.01
N ALA A 79 13.90 6.82 15.78
CA ALA A 79 13.75 6.92 17.22
C ALA A 79 14.94 7.65 17.88
N ARG A 80 16.17 7.38 17.41
CA ARG A 80 17.36 8.11 17.84
C ARG A 80 17.28 9.58 17.43
N LEU A 81 16.85 9.88 16.21
CA LEU A 81 16.66 11.25 15.73
C LEU A 81 15.64 12.01 16.59
N ALA A 82 14.55 11.35 17.02
CA ALA A 82 13.57 11.94 17.92
C ALA A 82 14.18 12.30 19.29
N ALA A 83 15.01 11.40 19.83
CA ALA A 83 15.72 11.65 21.09
C ALA A 83 16.73 12.79 20.98
N ASP A 84 17.53 12.80 19.91
CA ASP A 84 18.54 13.86 19.66
C ASP A 84 17.89 15.25 19.44
N ARG A 85 16.64 15.27 18.94
CA ARG A 85 15.83 16.50 18.84
C ARG A 85 15.10 16.87 20.14
N GLY A 86 15.24 16.07 21.19
CA GLY A 86 14.59 16.31 22.48
C GLY A 86 13.08 16.08 22.49
N LEU A 87 12.54 15.39 21.48
CA LEU A 87 11.10 15.11 21.36
C LEU A 87 10.63 13.99 22.32
N VAL A 88 11.54 13.07 22.62
CA VAL A 88 11.35 11.98 23.59
C VAL A 88 12.65 11.73 24.35
N PRO A 89 12.61 11.22 25.60
CA PRO A 89 13.81 10.78 26.30
C PRO A 89 14.50 9.62 25.54
N ALA A 90 15.82 9.54 25.56
CA ALA A 90 16.58 8.50 24.86
C ALA A 90 16.18 7.08 25.30
N ALA A 91 15.97 6.84 26.59
CA ALA A 91 15.47 5.56 27.09
C ALA A 91 14.07 5.24 26.58
N GLY A 92 13.19 6.24 26.44
CA GLY A 92 11.84 6.08 25.88
C GLY A 92 11.88 5.77 24.38
N ALA A 93 12.78 6.42 23.63
CA ALA A 93 12.98 6.15 22.21
C ALA A 93 13.45 4.72 21.94
N ALA A 94 14.34 4.20 22.78
CA ALA A 94 14.83 2.83 22.69
C ALA A 94 13.75 1.81 23.08
N ALA A 95 12.91 2.13 24.07
CA ALA A 95 11.84 1.24 24.56
C ALA A 95 10.64 1.18 23.62
N ASP A 96 10.25 2.33 23.03
CA ASP A 96 9.11 2.45 22.09
C ASP A 96 9.50 3.33 20.87
N PRO A 97 10.17 2.73 19.88
CA PRO A 97 10.58 3.45 18.68
C PRO A 97 9.39 4.03 17.89
N ARG A 98 8.25 3.37 17.87
CA ARG A 98 7.05 3.85 17.15
C ARG A 98 6.56 5.17 17.72
N ARG A 99 6.44 5.27 19.04
CA ARG A 99 6.08 6.52 19.72
C ARG A 99 7.06 7.65 19.41
N ALA A 100 8.35 7.32 19.29
CA ALA A 100 9.37 8.30 18.90
C ALA A 100 9.19 8.79 17.45
N VAL A 101 8.85 7.89 16.52
CA VAL A 101 8.51 8.23 15.12
C VAL A 101 7.26 9.10 15.06
N ASP A 102 6.23 8.77 15.84
CA ASP A 102 4.99 9.57 15.92
C ASP A 102 5.29 10.99 16.43
N ALA A 103 6.17 11.13 17.41
CA ALA A 103 6.60 12.43 17.90
C ALA A 103 7.36 13.25 16.83
N LEU A 104 8.20 12.62 16.01
CA LEU A 104 8.87 13.26 14.86
C LEU A 104 7.85 13.74 13.83
N LEU A 105 6.90 12.90 13.48
CA LEU A 105 5.84 13.22 12.51
C LEU A 105 4.90 14.31 13.04
N ALA A 106 4.62 14.31 14.34
CA ALA A 106 3.79 15.35 14.98
C ALA A 106 4.49 16.71 14.99
N GLY A 107 5.82 16.73 15.19
CA GLY A 107 6.67 17.94 15.19
C GLY A 107 7.01 18.47 13.79
N ALA A 108 6.73 17.71 12.72
CA ALA A 108 7.04 18.14 11.37
C ALA A 108 6.06 19.23 10.87
N PRO A 109 6.55 20.22 10.09
CA PRO A 109 5.69 21.25 9.52
C PRO A 109 4.60 20.64 8.63
N ARG A 110 3.37 20.79 9.02
CA ARG A 110 2.20 20.31 8.25
C ARG A 110 1.53 21.49 7.56
N ARG A 111 1.72 21.57 6.25
CA ARG A 111 0.93 22.51 5.43
C ARG A 111 -0.30 21.78 4.91
N GLU A 112 -1.49 22.31 5.19
CA GLU A 112 -2.72 21.76 4.60
C GLU A 112 -2.75 21.95 3.08
N PRO A 113 -3.23 20.96 2.30
CA PRO A 113 -3.39 21.11 0.87
C PRO A 113 -4.40 22.22 0.54
N GLY A 114 -3.98 23.17 -0.30
CA GLY A 114 -4.82 24.31 -0.70
C GLY A 114 -5.84 23.93 -1.78
N ALA A 115 -6.83 24.80 -2.01
CA ALA A 115 -7.87 24.61 -3.02
C ALA A 115 -7.30 24.44 -4.44
N ALA A 116 -6.25 25.17 -4.78
CA ALA A 116 -5.57 25.06 -6.07
C ALA A 116 -4.92 23.69 -6.29
N GLU A 117 -4.35 23.11 -5.24
CA GLU A 117 -3.71 21.81 -5.24
C GLU A 117 -4.73 20.67 -5.37
N VAL A 118 -5.86 20.80 -4.67
CA VAL A 118 -7.00 19.89 -4.82
C VAL A 118 -7.56 19.92 -6.24
N ALA A 119 -7.74 21.12 -6.82
CA ALA A 119 -8.21 21.26 -8.20
C ALA A 119 -7.21 20.72 -9.23
N LEU A 120 -5.91 20.88 -8.98
CA LEU A 120 -4.85 20.32 -9.83
C LEU A 120 -4.87 18.80 -9.80
N TYR A 121 -4.93 18.19 -8.60
CA TYR A 121 -5.03 16.75 -8.44
C TYR A 121 -6.23 16.19 -9.20
N TYR A 122 -7.41 16.80 -9.03
CA TYR A 122 -8.64 16.37 -9.70
C TYR A 122 -8.49 16.38 -11.24
N ARG A 123 -7.92 17.43 -11.82
CA ARG A 123 -7.68 17.50 -13.26
C ARG A 123 -6.67 16.47 -13.75
N GLN A 124 -5.57 16.27 -13.00
CA GLN A 124 -4.51 15.33 -13.38
C GLN A 124 -4.95 13.87 -13.26
N ASN A 125 -5.92 13.59 -12.40
CA ASN A 125 -6.43 12.24 -12.13
C ASN A 125 -7.92 12.11 -12.50
N ALA A 126 -8.36 12.81 -13.56
CA ALA A 126 -9.77 12.86 -13.96
C ALA A 126 -10.40 11.47 -14.15
N ALA A 127 -9.62 10.50 -14.64
CA ALA A 127 -10.07 9.13 -14.84
C ALA A 127 -10.48 8.42 -13.52
N GLU A 128 -9.87 8.78 -12.39
CA GLU A 128 -10.21 8.21 -11.07
C GLU A 128 -11.59 8.67 -10.59
N PHE A 129 -12.09 9.79 -11.11
CA PHE A 129 -13.39 10.39 -10.78
C PHE A 129 -14.45 10.14 -11.84
N ALA A 130 -14.11 9.42 -12.91
CA ALA A 130 -15.05 8.98 -13.92
C ALA A 130 -15.62 7.60 -13.53
N ARG A 131 -16.93 7.53 -13.36
CA ARG A 131 -17.66 6.28 -13.20
C ARG A 131 -18.18 5.86 -14.56
N PRO A 132 -17.74 4.74 -15.11
CA PRO A 132 -18.23 4.28 -16.40
C PRO A 132 -19.72 3.93 -16.33
N GLU A 133 -20.40 4.01 -17.47
CA GLU A 133 -21.74 3.48 -17.66
C GLU A 133 -21.77 1.99 -17.29
N ARG A 134 -22.80 1.56 -16.55
CA ARG A 134 -22.96 0.19 -16.08
C ARG A 134 -24.40 -0.28 -16.21
N VAL A 135 -24.56 -1.56 -16.49
CA VAL A 135 -25.86 -2.22 -16.51
C VAL A 135 -25.87 -3.43 -15.57
N THR A 136 -26.97 -3.60 -14.84
CA THR A 136 -27.23 -4.85 -14.13
C THR A 136 -27.95 -5.79 -15.09
N LEU A 137 -27.33 -6.93 -15.40
CA LEU A 137 -27.71 -7.79 -16.51
C LEU A 137 -28.23 -9.14 -16.03
N ARG A 138 -29.26 -9.66 -16.72
CA ARG A 138 -29.66 -11.06 -16.73
C ARG A 138 -29.49 -11.63 -18.12
N GLN A 139 -29.21 -12.94 -18.21
CA GLN A 139 -28.99 -13.65 -19.46
C GLN A 139 -29.73 -15.01 -19.45
N ILE A 140 -30.31 -15.35 -20.57
CA ILE A 140 -30.76 -16.72 -20.90
C ILE A 140 -29.94 -17.17 -22.10
N LEU A 141 -29.39 -18.37 -22.05
CA LEU A 141 -28.75 -19.05 -23.17
C LEU A 141 -29.55 -20.32 -23.50
N THR A 142 -29.89 -20.51 -24.79
CA THR A 142 -30.52 -21.72 -25.27
C THR A 142 -29.71 -22.34 -26.42
N GLY A 143 -29.73 -23.65 -26.56
CA GLY A 143 -29.00 -24.35 -27.60
C GLY A 143 -29.59 -24.20 -29.00
N ASP A 144 -30.87 -23.89 -29.12
CA ASP A 144 -31.56 -23.78 -30.40
C ASP A 144 -32.52 -22.58 -30.46
N ARG A 145 -32.74 -22.10 -31.69
CA ARG A 145 -33.54 -20.91 -31.95
C ARG A 145 -35.03 -21.07 -31.56
N ARG A 146 -35.60 -22.24 -31.76
CA ARG A 146 -37.00 -22.51 -31.43
C ARG A 146 -37.27 -22.39 -29.94
N THR A 147 -36.34 -22.88 -29.13
CA THR A 147 -36.38 -22.68 -27.67
C THR A 147 -36.22 -21.22 -27.30
N ALA A 148 -35.29 -20.47 -27.92
CA ALA A 148 -35.15 -19.03 -27.69
C ALA A 148 -36.44 -18.26 -28.02
N GLU A 149 -37.11 -18.58 -29.12
CA GLU A 149 -38.38 -17.96 -29.51
C GLU A 149 -39.50 -18.28 -28.50
N ARG A 150 -39.54 -19.50 -27.97
CA ARG A 150 -40.50 -19.87 -26.91
C ARG A 150 -40.21 -19.08 -25.63
N VAL A 151 -38.95 -19.02 -25.18
CA VAL A 151 -38.49 -18.22 -24.02
C VAL A 151 -38.93 -16.77 -24.19
N ARG A 152 -38.66 -16.17 -25.34
CA ARG A 152 -39.04 -14.78 -25.60
C ARG A 152 -40.54 -14.54 -25.55
N ARG A 153 -41.33 -15.43 -26.14
CA ARG A 153 -42.82 -15.35 -26.07
C ARG A 153 -43.34 -15.43 -24.63
N GLU A 154 -42.83 -16.34 -23.82
CA GLU A 154 -43.22 -16.47 -22.41
C GLU A 154 -42.90 -15.19 -21.61
N ILE A 155 -41.73 -14.59 -21.80
CA ILE A 155 -41.34 -13.36 -21.12
C ILE A 155 -42.21 -12.18 -21.56
N VAL A 156 -42.46 -12.04 -22.88
CA VAL A 156 -43.33 -10.98 -23.43
C VAL A 156 -44.77 -11.15 -22.97
N ALA A 157 -45.23 -12.39 -22.74
CA ALA A 157 -46.53 -12.68 -22.17
C ALA A 157 -46.63 -12.41 -20.65
N GLY A 158 -45.54 -11.91 -20.01
CA GLY A 158 -45.54 -11.51 -18.61
C GLY A 158 -44.91 -12.49 -17.64
N THR A 159 -44.34 -13.62 -18.09
CA THR A 159 -43.61 -14.52 -17.20
C THR A 159 -42.29 -13.86 -16.78
N PRO A 160 -41.98 -13.79 -15.48
CA PRO A 160 -40.74 -13.19 -15.04
C PRO A 160 -39.49 -13.82 -15.68
N PHE A 161 -38.56 -12.99 -16.14
CA PHE A 161 -37.31 -13.42 -16.82
C PHE A 161 -36.55 -14.46 -15.99
N GLU A 162 -36.40 -14.21 -14.69
CA GLU A 162 -35.71 -15.12 -13.77
C GLU A 162 -36.38 -16.48 -13.62
N ALA A 163 -37.70 -16.55 -13.71
CA ALA A 163 -38.42 -17.82 -13.64
C ALA A 163 -38.21 -18.66 -14.91
N VAL A 164 -38.21 -17.99 -16.09
CA VAL A 164 -37.90 -18.64 -17.36
C VAL A 164 -36.43 -19.06 -17.42
N ALA A 165 -35.53 -18.22 -16.93
CA ALA A 165 -34.08 -18.51 -16.88
C ALA A 165 -33.79 -19.78 -16.07
N ARG A 166 -34.34 -19.90 -14.85
CA ARG A 166 -34.18 -21.11 -14.01
C ARG A 166 -34.65 -22.39 -14.68
N ARG A 167 -35.65 -22.31 -15.53
CA ARG A 167 -36.28 -23.48 -16.14
C ARG A 167 -35.67 -23.85 -17.49
N LEU A 168 -35.28 -22.88 -18.29
CA LEU A 168 -34.97 -23.07 -19.70
C LEU A 168 -33.56 -22.60 -20.13
N SER A 169 -32.80 -21.91 -19.25
CA SER A 169 -31.48 -21.50 -19.61
C SER A 169 -30.48 -22.64 -19.42
N GLY A 170 -29.66 -22.89 -20.44
CA GLY A 170 -28.47 -23.75 -20.36
C GLY A 170 -27.16 -22.96 -20.02
N GLY A 171 -27.28 -21.66 -19.77
CA GLY A 171 -26.12 -20.80 -19.49
C GLY A 171 -25.74 -20.76 -18.02
N PRO A 172 -24.59 -20.12 -17.71
CA PRO A 172 -24.16 -19.94 -16.35
C PRO A 172 -25.17 -19.13 -15.54
N ARG A 173 -25.26 -19.42 -14.23
CA ARG A 173 -26.20 -18.76 -13.28
C ARG A 173 -27.69 -18.88 -13.61
N ALA A 174 -28.12 -19.92 -14.37
CA ALA A 174 -29.51 -20.22 -14.61
C ALA A 174 -30.30 -20.33 -13.28
N ASP A 175 -29.76 -21.03 -12.28
CA ASP A 175 -30.34 -21.19 -10.93
C ASP A 175 -30.51 -19.86 -10.18
N SER A 176 -29.69 -18.86 -10.49
CA SER A 176 -29.83 -17.49 -9.99
C SER A 176 -30.72 -16.60 -10.88
N GLY A 177 -31.56 -17.20 -11.72
CA GLY A 177 -32.43 -16.46 -12.65
C GLY A 177 -31.66 -15.72 -13.73
N GLY A 178 -30.51 -16.24 -14.14
CA GLY A 178 -29.64 -15.66 -15.16
C GLY A 178 -28.89 -14.41 -14.77
N TYR A 179 -28.85 -14.03 -13.48
CA TYR A 179 -28.21 -12.79 -13.00
C TYR A 179 -26.69 -12.78 -13.22
N GLN A 180 -26.18 -11.82 -13.99
CA GLN A 180 -24.76 -11.70 -14.33
C GLN A 180 -24.00 -10.68 -13.47
N GLY A 181 -24.69 -9.86 -12.72
CA GLY A 181 -24.11 -8.78 -11.94
C GLY A 181 -24.15 -7.43 -12.66
N GLU A 182 -23.43 -6.47 -12.13
CA GLU A 182 -23.25 -5.13 -12.69
C GLU A 182 -22.01 -5.12 -13.60
N LEU A 183 -22.20 -4.80 -14.89
CA LEU A 183 -21.20 -4.88 -15.94
C LEU A 183 -21.03 -3.52 -16.62
N SER A 184 -19.79 -3.18 -16.96
CA SER A 184 -19.44 -2.07 -17.86
C SER A 184 -19.37 -2.56 -19.32
N ARG A 185 -19.23 -1.64 -20.27
CA ARG A 185 -19.02 -2.00 -21.68
C ARG A 185 -17.76 -2.86 -21.89
N ALA A 186 -16.70 -2.61 -21.10
CA ALA A 186 -15.45 -3.35 -21.19
C ALA A 186 -15.54 -4.81 -20.68
N ASP A 187 -16.56 -5.12 -19.87
CA ASP A 187 -16.78 -6.46 -19.33
C ASP A 187 -17.57 -7.36 -20.32
N LEU A 188 -18.01 -6.80 -21.45
CA LEU A 188 -18.85 -7.50 -22.44
C LEU A 188 -18.10 -7.67 -23.78
N PRO A 189 -18.37 -8.76 -24.52
CA PRO A 189 -17.96 -8.83 -25.92
C PRO A 189 -18.52 -7.64 -26.70
N PRO A 190 -17.72 -7.00 -27.58
CA PRO A 190 -18.17 -5.81 -28.35
C PRO A 190 -19.49 -6.05 -29.11
N SER A 191 -19.71 -7.26 -29.64
CA SER A 191 -20.93 -7.64 -30.36
C SER A 191 -22.21 -7.57 -29.51
N PHE A 192 -22.11 -7.68 -28.17
CA PHE A 192 -23.24 -7.62 -27.26
C PHE A 192 -23.37 -6.26 -26.56
N ALA A 193 -22.24 -5.57 -26.37
CA ALA A 193 -22.22 -4.33 -25.59
C ALA A 193 -23.19 -3.27 -26.12
N ASP A 194 -23.16 -2.97 -27.41
CA ASP A 194 -24.03 -1.93 -27.99
C ASP A 194 -25.51 -2.27 -27.88
N LEU A 195 -25.87 -3.53 -28.09
CA LEU A 195 -27.25 -3.99 -27.95
C LEU A 195 -27.72 -3.92 -26.49
N ILE A 196 -26.90 -4.39 -25.55
CA ILE A 196 -27.25 -4.45 -24.13
C ILE A 196 -27.38 -3.03 -23.55
N PHE A 197 -26.45 -2.15 -23.85
CA PHE A 197 -26.46 -0.76 -23.36
C PHE A 197 -27.52 0.13 -24.02
N ALA A 198 -28.15 -0.33 -25.12
CA ALA A 198 -29.30 0.34 -25.72
C ALA A 198 -30.64 -0.05 -25.06
N LEU A 199 -30.66 -1.11 -24.25
CA LEU A 199 -31.90 -1.57 -23.58
C LEU A 199 -32.22 -0.68 -22.37
N ARG A 200 -33.51 -0.45 -22.15
CA ARG A 200 -34.03 0.22 -20.96
C ARG A 200 -34.14 -0.77 -19.79
N PRO A 201 -34.12 -0.29 -18.55
CA PRO A 201 -34.42 -1.13 -17.38
C PRO A 201 -35.78 -1.87 -17.57
N GLY A 202 -35.76 -3.19 -17.35
CA GLY A 202 -36.91 -4.10 -17.59
C GLY A 202 -37.01 -4.63 -19.01
N GLU A 203 -36.36 -4.01 -19.99
CA GLU A 203 -36.47 -4.42 -21.40
C GLU A 203 -35.68 -5.69 -21.67
N VAL A 204 -36.24 -6.53 -22.56
CA VAL A 204 -35.65 -7.79 -23.01
C VAL A 204 -35.24 -7.66 -24.47
N SER A 205 -34.03 -8.09 -24.78
CA SER A 205 -33.42 -7.99 -26.10
C SER A 205 -34.22 -8.82 -27.17
N ALA A 206 -33.91 -8.55 -28.43
CA ALA A 206 -34.10 -9.53 -29.49
C ALA A 206 -33.25 -10.78 -29.18
N ILE A 207 -33.55 -11.88 -29.88
CA ILE A 207 -32.73 -13.10 -29.83
C ILE A 207 -31.39 -12.81 -30.52
N VAL A 208 -30.29 -13.01 -29.81
CA VAL A 208 -28.92 -12.76 -30.29
C VAL A 208 -28.25 -14.10 -30.56
N PRO A 209 -27.95 -14.45 -31.83
CA PRO A 209 -27.22 -15.67 -32.13
C PRO A 209 -25.71 -15.53 -31.76
N ALA A 210 -25.15 -16.65 -31.28
CA ALA A 210 -23.73 -16.85 -31.10
C ALA A 210 -23.36 -18.26 -31.55
N ASP A 211 -22.06 -18.56 -31.70
CA ASP A 211 -21.58 -19.87 -32.20
C ASP A 211 -22.00 -21.04 -31.31
N TYR A 212 -22.27 -20.77 -30.04
CA TYR A 212 -22.64 -21.78 -29.03
C TYR A 212 -24.12 -21.72 -28.59
N GLY A 213 -24.95 -20.93 -29.26
CA GLY A 213 -26.37 -20.86 -28.95
C GLY A 213 -27.01 -19.50 -29.18
N PHE A 214 -28.18 -19.32 -28.55
CA PHE A 214 -28.99 -18.12 -28.69
C PHE A 214 -29.20 -17.46 -27.34
N HIS A 215 -28.89 -16.17 -27.29
CA HIS A 215 -28.96 -15.36 -26.09
C HIS A 215 -30.20 -14.47 -26.06
N LEU A 216 -30.77 -14.31 -24.88
CA LEU A 216 -31.68 -13.22 -24.54
C LEU A 216 -31.11 -12.50 -23.32
N PHE A 217 -31.15 -11.19 -23.38
CA PHE A 217 -30.64 -10.31 -22.32
C PHE A 217 -31.79 -9.49 -21.74
N GLN A 218 -31.73 -9.23 -20.43
CA GLN A 218 -32.58 -8.26 -19.77
C GLN A 218 -31.71 -7.32 -18.95
N VAL A 219 -31.84 -6.01 -19.15
CA VAL A 219 -31.27 -4.99 -18.28
C VAL A 219 -32.20 -4.81 -17.08
N VAL A 220 -31.69 -5.02 -15.87
CA VAL A 220 -32.46 -4.84 -14.62
C VAL A 220 -32.33 -3.39 -14.14
N ASP A 221 -31.12 -2.84 -14.22
CA ASP A 221 -30.80 -1.46 -13.86
C ASP A 221 -29.76 -0.90 -14.83
N HIS A 222 -29.78 0.40 -15.05
CA HIS A 222 -28.87 1.09 -15.96
C HIS A 222 -28.35 2.38 -15.33
N ARG A 223 -27.09 2.38 -14.95
CA ARG A 223 -26.39 3.54 -14.40
C ARG A 223 -25.61 4.23 -15.49
N GLN A 224 -25.98 5.46 -15.76
CA GLN A 224 -25.28 6.29 -16.73
C GLN A 224 -23.85 6.61 -16.28
N ALA A 225 -22.98 6.83 -17.26
CA ALA A 225 -21.64 7.36 -16.98
C ALA A 225 -21.75 8.69 -16.21
N GLU A 226 -21.00 8.80 -15.16
CA GLU A 226 -20.99 9.98 -14.29
C GLU A 226 -19.55 10.43 -14.01
N VAL A 227 -19.31 11.73 -14.02
CA VAL A 227 -18.07 12.31 -13.47
C VAL A 227 -18.38 12.83 -12.08
N VAL A 228 -17.75 12.25 -11.06
CA VAL A 228 -17.89 12.73 -9.68
C VAL A 228 -17.42 14.17 -9.60
N PRO A 229 -18.27 15.15 -9.25
CA PRO A 229 -17.88 16.55 -9.21
C PRO A 229 -16.76 16.81 -8.19
N LEU A 230 -15.90 17.80 -8.48
CA LEU A 230 -14.80 18.18 -7.57
C LEU A 230 -15.28 18.42 -6.12
N ALA A 231 -16.46 19.02 -5.95
CA ALA A 231 -17.03 19.28 -4.62
C ALA A 231 -17.24 17.97 -3.83
N ALA A 232 -17.73 16.93 -4.48
CA ALA A 232 -17.95 15.61 -3.87
C ALA A 232 -16.62 14.83 -3.66
N ALA A 233 -15.68 14.95 -4.59
CA ALA A 233 -14.37 14.31 -4.52
C ALA A 233 -13.40 14.99 -3.54
N ARG A 234 -13.68 16.24 -3.12
CA ARG A 234 -12.75 17.08 -2.34
C ARG A 234 -12.22 16.39 -1.08
N GLY A 235 -13.08 15.73 -0.32
CA GLY A 235 -12.70 15.07 0.93
C GLY A 235 -11.68 13.96 0.71
N GLU A 236 -11.93 13.13 -0.30
CA GLU A 236 -11.03 12.03 -0.70
C GLU A 236 -9.68 12.56 -1.20
N ILE A 237 -9.71 13.60 -2.05
CA ILE A 237 -8.48 14.22 -2.58
C ILE A 237 -7.64 14.80 -1.43
N LEU A 238 -8.26 15.49 -0.48
CA LEU A 238 -7.57 16.02 0.70
C LEU A 238 -6.91 14.90 1.52
N ALA A 239 -7.59 13.78 1.74
CA ALA A 239 -7.04 12.65 2.47
C ALA A 239 -5.81 12.07 1.73
N ARG A 240 -5.89 11.88 0.41
CA ARG A 240 -4.78 11.39 -0.42
C ARG A 240 -3.58 12.35 -0.43
N LEU A 241 -3.82 13.65 -0.55
CA LEU A 241 -2.76 14.66 -0.54
C LEU A 241 -2.08 14.74 0.83
N ARG A 242 -2.84 14.64 1.93
CA ARG A 242 -2.28 14.56 3.30
C ARG A 242 -1.42 13.31 3.47
N GLN A 243 -1.89 12.16 2.99
CA GLN A 243 -1.12 10.91 3.06
C GLN A 243 0.21 11.04 2.28
N ARG A 244 0.17 11.53 1.02
CA ARG A 244 1.38 11.75 0.22
C ARG A 244 2.40 12.64 0.95
N ARG A 245 1.93 13.72 1.58
CA ARG A 245 2.81 14.61 2.38
C ARG A 245 3.40 13.93 3.61
N ALA A 246 2.60 13.14 4.31
CA ALA A 246 3.10 12.36 5.44
C ALA A 246 4.20 11.38 5.00
N ASP A 247 4.01 10.70 3.87
CA ASP A 247 5.00 9.79 3.29
C ASP A 247 6.27 10.54 2.85
N GLU A 248 6.14 11.74 2.29
CA GLU A 248 7.28 12.59 1.91
C GLU A 248 8.07 13.05 3.13
N ILE A 249 7.39 13.47 4.19
CA ILE A 249 8.02 13.84 5.47
C ILE A 249 8.76 12.64 6.04
N LEU A 250 8.13 11.47 6.11
CA LEU A 250 8.76 10.25 6.61
C LEU A 250 10.02 9.89 5.80
N ARG A 251 9.91 9.87 4.46
CA ARG A 251 11.07 9.62 3.59
C ARG A 251 12.19 10.64 3.79
N SER A 252 11.86 11.92 4.04
CA SER A 252 12.84 12.95 4.32
C SER A 252 13.54 12.72 5.65
N LEU A 253 12.79 12.35 6.70
CA LEU A 253 13.34 12.03 8.02
C LEU A 253 14.22 10.78 7.98
N VAL A 254 13.83 9.74 7.22
CA VAL A 254 14.67 8.54 7.00
C VAL A 254 15.98 8.92 6.32
N ARG A 255 15.94 9.72 5.23
CA ARG A 255 17.19 10.18 4.57
C ARG A 255 18.09 10.98 5.51
N GLU A 256 17.53 11.87 6.31
CA GLU A 256 18.27 12.63 7.31
C GLU A 256 18.92 11.71 8.35
N ALA A 257 18.15 10.76 8.89
CA ALA A 257 18.62 9.82 9.89
C ALA A 257 19.74 8.91 9.34
N ARG A 258 19.56 8.38 8.13
CA ARG A 258 20.59 7.58 7.43
C ARG A 258 21.88 8.38 7.14
N GLY A 259 21.75 9.65 6.81
CA GLY A 259 22.92 10.54 6.62
C GLY A 259 23.62 10.93 7.91
N ARG A 260 22.91 10.95 9.03
CA ARG A 260 23.43 11.39 10.34
C ARG A 260 24.08 10.28 11.14
N TYR A 261 23.58 9.05 11.04
CA TYR A 261 24.03 7.93 11.87
C TYR A 261 24.71 6.85 11.05
N THR A 262 25.83 6.33 11.57
CA THR A 262 26.51 5.18 10.97
C THR A 262 25.78 3.90 11.36
N VAL A 263 25.50 3.05 10.37
CA VAL A 263 24.93 1.72 10.54
C VAL A 263 25.95 0.69 10.07
N LYS A 264 26.18 -0.33 10.90
CA LYS A 264 26.98 -1.49 10.53
C LYS A 264 26.17 -2.75 10.74
N VAL A 265 25.93 -3.51 9.67
CA VAL A 265 25.21 -4.78 9.71
C VAL A 265 26.20 -5.93 9.97
N TYR A 266 25.82 -6.89 10.81
CA TYR A 266 26.57 -8.11 11.08
C TYR A 266 25.85 -9.32 10.43
N GLU A 267 26.01 -9.47 9.12
CA GLU A 267 25.28 -10.46 8.30
C GLU A 267 25.42 -11.89 8.81
N ARG A 268 26.59 -12.25 9.38
CA ARG A 268 26.83 -13.58 9.98
C ARG A 268 25.90 -13.94 11.15
N ASN A 269 25.27 -12.94 11.75
CA ASN A 269 24.36 -13.11 12.88
C ASN A 269 22.89 -13.06 12.44
N LEU A 270 22.63 -12.91 11.14
CA LEU A 270 21.29 -12.97 10.56
C LEU A 270 20.98 -14.40 10.09
N PRO A 271 19.75 -14.92 10.32
CA PRO A 271 19.36 -16.27 9.87
C PRO A 271 18.97 -16.32 8.39
N PHE A 272 19.20 -15.25 7.62
CA PHE A 272 18.90 -15.13 6.20
C PHE A 272 20.01 -14.37 5.48
N GLY A 273 20.10 -14.55 4.15
CA GLY A 273 21.01 -13.76 3.31
C GLY A 273 20.50 -12.32 3.19
N TYR A 274 21.24 -11.38 3.71
CA TYR A 274 20.88 -9.96 3.69
C TYR A 274 21.28 -9.30 2.36
N ALA A 275 20.31 -8.72 1.67
CA ALA A 275 20.47 -7.98 0.42
C ALA A 275 19.84 -6.57 0.47
N GLY A 276 19.73 -6.00 1.68
CA GLY A 276 19.10 -4.70 1.91
C GLY A 276 20.02 -3.50 1.68
N SER A 277 19.48 -2.32 1.96
CA SER A 277 20.10 -1.02 1.63
C SER A 277 21.24 -0.60 2.55
N TYR A 278 21.47 -1.31 3.66
CA TYR A 278 22.59 -1.08 4.58
C TYR A 278 23.81 -1.97 4.33
N ASN A 279 23.81 -2.75 3.24
CA ASN A 279 24.97 -3.54 2.86
C ASN A 279 26.12 -2.60 2.41
N GLU A 280 27.33 -2.79 2.94
CA GLU A 280 28.51 -1.97 2.64
C GLU A 280 28.85 -1.88 1.14
N THR A 281 28.39 -2.87 0.35
CA THR A 281 28.55 -2.90 -1.11
C THR A 281 27.75 -1.81 -1.83
N HIS A 282 26.69 -1.29 -1.25
CA HIS A 282 25.85 -0.23 -1.83
C HIS A 282 26.18 1.19 -1.31
N ALA A 283 26.89 1.30 -0.19
CA ALA A 283 27.25 2.59 0.43
C ALA A 283 28.29 3.42 -0.39
N LYS A 284 28.91 2.85 -1.41
CA LYS A 284 29.96 3.49 -2.24
C LYS A 284 29.49 3.99 -3.62
N LYS A 285 28.18 4.05 -3.90
CA LYS A 285 27.68 4.53 -5.19
C LYS A 285 26.64 5.63 -5.04
N THR A 286 26.99 6.72 -4.35
CA THR A 286 26.30 7.99 -4.58
C THR A 286 27.36 9.08 -4.72
N PRO A 287 27.44 9.73 -5.89
CA PRO A 287 28.39 10.84 -6.14
C PRO A 287 28.01 12.08 -5.33
#